data_2c063c43efa5af044f82b59554462415
#
_entry.id   2c063c43efa5af044f82b59554462415
#
_cell.length_a   1.000
_cell.length_b   1.000
_cell.length_c   1.000
_cell.angle_alpha   90.00
_cell.angle_beta   90.00
_cell.angle_gamma   90.00
#
_symmetry.space_group_name_H-M   'P 1'
#
loop_
_entity.id
_entity.type
_entity.pdbx_description
1 polymer ?
#
loop_
_entity_poly.entity_id
_entity_poly.type
_entity_poly.pdbx_seq_one_letter_code
_entity_poly.pdbx_strand_id
1 'polypeptide(L)'
;MQYMLLIYENDAERVAKMDERMPFCAAYVEVMKKAGIYVDGHRLRGADTATTVSVIEGRTHVLDGPYAEAKEHLGGYHIIDVPDLDAALAWAARAPSASRGRVEVRPVWPG
;
A
#
# COMPACT_ATOMS: atom_id res chain seq x y z
N MET A 1 -15.10 -11.02 3.35
CA MET A 1 -15.15 -9.72 2.67
C MET A 1 -13.72 -9.20 2.47
N GLN A 2 -13.41 -8.72 1.30
CA GLN A 2 -12.06 -8.25 1.00
C GLN A 2 -11.89 -6.77 1.29
N TYR A 3 -10.74 -6.44 1.84
CA TYR A 3 -10.29 -5.06 2.09
C TYR A 3 -8.90 -4.86 1.51
N MET A 4 -8.66 -3.68 0.96
CA MET A 4 -7.33 -3.27 0.55
C MET A 4 -6.72 -2.38 1.63
N LEU A 5 -5.50 -2.71 2.03
CA LEU A 5 -4.69 -1.89 2.92
C LEU A 5 -3.71 -1.11 2.05
N LEU A 6 -3.95 0.18 1.91
CA LEU A 6 -3.13 1.08 1.10
C LEU A 6 -2.11 1.77 2.00
N ILE A 7 -0.85 1.60 1.70
CA ILE A 7 0.26 2.00 2.56
C ILE A 7 0.88 3.30 2.05
N TYR A 8 0.83 4.34 2.88
CA TYR A 8 1.42 5.65 2.59
C TYR A 8 2.53 5.96 3.57
N GLU A 9 3.70 6.30 3.06
CA GLU A 9 4.88 6.67 3.85
C GLU A 9 5.65 7.77 3.16
N ASN A 10 6.54 8.44 3.90
CA ASN A 10 7.54 9.29 3.27
C ASN A 10 8.38 8.43 2.33
N ASP A 11 8.30 8.73 1.04
CA ASP A 11 8.83 7.86 -0.02
C ASP A 11 10.36 7.79 0.00
N ALA A 12 11.02 8.92 0.13
CA ALA A 12 12.49 8.97 0.16
C ALA A 12 13.05 8.17 1.34
N GLU A 13 12.44 8.32 2.52
CA GLU A 13 12.84 7.59 3.72
C GLU A 13 12.57 6.09 3.56
N ARG A 14 11.41 5.72 3.02
CA ARG A 14 11.05 4.33 2.77
C ARG A 14 12.06 3.64 1.85
N VAL A 15 12.43 4.29 0.75
CA VAL A 15 13.39 3.74 -0.21
C VAL A 15 14.78 3.64 0.43
N ALA A 16 15.23 4.67 1.14
CA ALA A 16 16.54 4.69 1.79
C ALA A 16 16.69 3.61 2.87
N LYS A 17 15.60 3.27 3.55
CA LYS A 17 15.60 2.29 4.64
C LYS A 17 14.98 0.94 4.27
N MET A 18 14.80 0.68 2.99
CA MET A 18 14.14 -0.53 2.51
C MET A 18 14.79 -1.80 3.07
N ASP A 19 16.12 -1.89 3.03
CA ASP A 19 16.84 -3.08 3.50
C ASP A 19 16.62 -3.34 5.00
N GLU A 20 16.57 -2.29 5.82
CA GLU A 20 16.30 -2.40 7.24
C GLU A 20 14.86 -2.81 7.54
N ARG A 21 13.91 -2.32 6.74
CA ARG A 21 12.48 -2.46 6.99
C ARG A 21 11.89 -3.73 6.39
N MET A 22 12.53 -4.27 5.35
CA MET A 22 12.04 -5.43 4.62
C MET A 22 11.76 -6.66 5.50
N PRO A 23 12.62 -7.04 6.47
CA PRO A 23 12.34 -8.19 7.32
C PRO A 23 11.05 -8.04 8.14
N PHE A 24 10.73 -6.83 8.59
CA PHE A 24 9.51 -6.57 9.37
C PHE A 24 8.26 -6.67 8.47
N CYS A 25 8.34 -6.18 7.25
CA CYS A 25 7.26 -6.30 6.28
C CYS A 25 7.02 -7.77 5.91
N ALA A 26 8.08 -8.53 5.69
CA ALA A 26 7.99 -9.96 5.41
C ALA A 26 7.38 -10.74 6.58
N ALA A 27 7.77 -10.42 7.81
CA ALA A 27 7.21 -11.04 9.00
C ALA A 27 5.71 -10.76 9.16
N TYR A 28 5.29 -9.54 8.87
CA TYR A 28 3.87 -9.15 8.89
C TYR A 28 3.06 -9.96 7.87
N VAL A 29 3.55 -10.09 6.65
CA VAL A 29 2.91 -10.89 5.60
C VAL A 29 2.80 -12.36 6.04
N GLU A 30 3.85 -12.92 6.64
CA GLU A 30 3.82 -14.31 7.12
C GLU A 30 2.78 -14.52 8.22
N VAL A 31 2.62 -13.57 9.12
CA VAL A 31 1.58 -13.64 10.17
C VAL A 31 0.19 -13.63 9.54
N MET A 32 -0.05 -12.77 8.54
CA MET A 32 -1.33 -12.72 7.83
C MET A 32 -1.60 -14.02 7.06
N LYS A 33 -0.58 -14.59 6.43
CA LYS A 33 -0.70 -15.88 5.74
C LYS A 33 -1.06 -17.01 6.69
N LYS A 34 -0.39 -17.08 7.84
CA LYS A 34 -0.67 -18.07 8.87
C LYS A 34 -2.07 -17.93 9.45
N ALA A 35 -2.58 -16.73 9.55
CA ALA A 35 -3.94 -16.46 9.98
C ALA A 35 -4.98 -16.80 8.90
N GLY A 36 -4.55 -17.11 7.68
CA GLY A 36 -5.44 -17.47 6.58
C GLY A 36 -6.20 -16.30 5.96
N ILE A 37 -5.76 -15.06 6.21
CA ILE A 37 -6.49 -13.87 5.74
C ILE A 37 -5.82 -13.17 4.56
N TYR A 38 -4.58 -13.51 4.24
CA TYR A 38 -3.81 -12.85 3.21
C TYR A 38 -4.24 -13.31 1.80
N VAL A 39 -4.57 -12.37 0.93
CA VAL A 39 -4.93 -12.66 -0.47
C VAL A 39 -3.78 -12.32 -1.40
N ASP A 40 -3.29 -11.07 -1.34
CA ASP A 40 -2.21 -10.59 -2.21
C ASP A 40 -1.63 -9.29 -1.67
N GLY A 41 -0.49 -8.88 -2.20
CA GLY A 41 0.12 -7.60 -1.87
C GLY A 41 1.46 -7.42 -2.55
N HIS A 42 1.84 -6.16 -2.77
CA HIS A 42 3.11 -5.81 -3.39
C HIS A 42 3.63 -4.49 -2.82
N ARG A 43 4.95 -4.40 -2.74
CA ARG A 43 5.65 -3.13 -2.53
C ARG A 43 5.90 -2.48 -3.87
N LEU A 44 5.79 -1.16 -3.92
CA LEU A 44 6.10 -0.38 -5.12
C LEU A 44 7.51 0.19 -5.02
N ARG A 45 8.13 0.41 -6.17
CA ARG A 45 9.36 1.19 -6.25
C ARG A 45 9.07 2.63 -5.84
N GLY A 46 10.11 3.45 -5.69
CA GLY A 46 9.95 4.84 -5.28
C GLY A 46 9.04 5.65 -6.20
N ALA A 47 8.35 6.63 -5.65
CA ALA A 47 7.41 7.46 -6.38
C ALA A 47 8.08 8.22 -7.55
N ASP A 48 9.39 8.47 -7.47
CA ASP A 48 10.18 9.08 -8.56
C ASP A 48 10.25 8.21 -9.82
N THR A 49 9.97 6.91 -9.70
CA THR A 49 9.90 6.00 -10.86
C THR A 49 8.53 5.97 -11.52
N ALA A 50 7.56 6.66 -10.96
CA ALA A 50 6.18 6.65 -11.46
C ALA A 50 6.07 7.40 -12.79
N THR A 51 5.11 6.99 -13.59
CA THR A 51 4.70 7.70 -14.80
C THR A 51 3.18 7.81 -14.76
N THR A 52 2.68 9.00 -14.99
CA THR A 52 1.24 9.30 -14.92
C THR A 52 0.69 9.57 -16.31
N VAL A 53 -0.40 8.90 -16.64
CA VAL A 53 -1.07 9.05 -17.94
C VAL A 53 -2.48 9.59 -17.74
N SER A 54 -2.84 10.58 -18.56
CA SER A 54 -4.21 11.06 -18.66
C SER A 54 -4.60 11.23 -20.13
N VAL A 55 -5.88 11.18 -20.40
CA VAL A 55 -6.42 11.45 -21.75
C VAL A 55 -7.37 12.64 -21.63
N ILE A 56 -7.03 13.73 -22.32
CA ILE A 56 -7.79 14.97 -22.30
C ILE A 56 -8.18 15.30 -23.74
N GLU A 57 -9.48 15.41 -23.99
CA GLU A 57 -10.01 15.68 -25.34
C GLU A 57 -9.45 14.73 -26.40
N GLY A 58 -9.39 13.42 -26.06
CA GLY A 58 -8.89 12.39 -26.95
C GLY A 58 -7.37 12.33 -27.09
N ARG A 59 -6.63 13.15 -26.38
CA ARG A 59 -5.16 13.18 -26.43
C ARG A 59 -4.55 12.55 -25.18
N THR A 60 -3.57 11.69 -25.38
CA THR A 60 -2.80 11.07 -24.31
C THR A 60 -1.73 12.03 -23.80
N HIS A 61 -1.75 12.29 -22.50
CA HIS A 61 -0.74 13.06 -21.78
C HIS A 61 0.03 12.13 -20.86
N VAL A 62 1.35 12.17 -20.97
CA VAL A 62 2.25 11.35 -20.14
C VAL A 62 3.18 12.27 -19.38
N LEU A 63 3.20 12.14 -18.06
CA LEU A 63 4.07 12.92 -17.19
C LEU A 63 4.93 11.98 -16.34
N ASP A 64 6.21 12.31 -16.23
CA ASP A 64 7.10 11.62 -15.29
C ASP A 64 6.76 12.05 -13.87
N GLY A 65 6.73 11.06 -12.97
CA GLY A 65 6.46 11.29 -11.57
C GLY A 65 5.06 10.87 -11.14
N PRO A 66 4.79 10.90 -9.84
CA PRO A 66 3.50 10.53 -9.29
C PRO A 66 2.43 11.58 -9.60
N TYR A 67 1.17 11.14 -9.66
CA TYR A 67 0.03 12.01 -9.94
C TYR A 67 -0.07 13.17 -8.94
N ALA A 68 0.09 12.87 -7.66
CA ALA A 68 -0.05 13.87 -6.60
C ALA A 68 1.30 14.17 -5.95
N GLU A 69 1.57 15.46 -5.75
CA GLU A 69 2.64 15.89 -4.87
C GLU A 69 2.14 15.79 -3.43
N ALA A 70 2.80 14.96 -2.65
CA ALA A 70 2.42 14.71 -1.27
C ALA A 70 3.66 14.43 -0.42
N LYS A 71 3.52 14.64 0.88
CA LYS A 71 4.57 14.27 1.84
C LYS A 71 4.73 12.76 1.92
N GLU A 72 3.60 12.05 1.82
CA GLU A 72 3.53 10.60 1.86
C GLU A 72 2.96 10.12 0.54
N HIS A 73 3.60 9.11 -0.05
CA HIS A 73 3.17 8.50 -1.30
C HIS A 73 2.77 7.05 -1.06
N LEU A 74 1.92 6.55 -1.95
CA LEU A 74 1.56 5.13 -1.96
C LEU A 74 2.83 4.29 -2.18
N GLY A 75 3.17 3.46 -1.20
CA GLY A 75 4.36 2.62 -1.24
C GLY A 75 4.07 1.16 -1.43
N GLY A 76 2.81 0.75 -1.34
CA GLY A 76 2.41 -0.63 -1.50
C GLY A 76 0.99 -0.87 -1.05
N TYR A 77 0.55 -2.11 -1.16
CA TYR A 77 -0.77 -2.51 -0.71
C TYR A 77 -0.80 -3.97 -0.29
N HIS A 78 -1.79 -4.31 0.51
CA HIS A 78 -2.18 -5.69 0.79
C HIS A 78 -3.68 -5.84 0.57
N ILE A 79 -4.09 -7.02 0.11
CA ILE A 79 -5.49 -7.40 0.07
C ILE A 79 -5.68 -8.51 1.10
N ILE A 80 -6.64 -8.32 2.00
CA ILE A 80 -6.98 -9.28 3.05
C ILE A 80 -8.45 -9.66 2.98
N ASP A 81 -8.76 -10.87 3.42
CA ASP A 81 -10.14 -11.37 3.51
C ASP A 81 -10.49 -11.60 4.98
N VAL A 82 -11.34 -10.75 5.51
CA VAL A 82 -11.75 -10.75 6.93
C VAL A 82 -13.26 -10.51 7.04
N PRO A 83 -13.86 -10.83 8.19
CA PRO A 83 -15.32 -10.74 8.34
C PRO A 83 -15.89 -9.34 8.21
N ASP A 84 -15.19 -8.32 8.74
CA ASP A 84 -15.73 -6.97 8.87
C ASP A 84 -14.63 -5.91 8.94
N LEU A 85 -15.04 -4.64 8.97
CA LEU A 85 -14.12 -3.50 9.05
C LEU A 85 -13.29 -3.50 10.33
N ASP A 86 -13.87 -3.87 11.46
CA ASP A 86 -13.14 -3.88 12.74
C ASP A 86 -11.97 -4.86 12.69
N ALA A 87 -12.17 -6.02 12.08
CA ALA A 87 -11.09 -6.99 11.87
C ALA A 87 -10.02 -6.42 10.92
N ALA A 88 -10.44 -5.74 9.85
CA ALA A 88 -9.50 -5.11 8.91
C ALA A 88 -8.68 -4.01 9.59
N LEU A 89 -9.31 -3.18 10.42
CA LEU A 89 -8.62 -2.13 11.16
C LEU A 89 -7.61 -2.70 12.17
N ALA A 90 -7.96 -3.79 12.83
CA ALA A 90 -7.05 -4.46 13.76
C ALA A 90 -5.80 -4.97 13.04
N TRP A 91 -5.95 -5.54 11.84
CA TRP A 91 -4.81 -5.95 11.03
C TRP A 91 -4.01 -4.76 10.52
N ALA A 92 -4.67 -3.71 10.05
CA ALA A 92 -3.99 -2.50 9.57
C ALA A 92 -3.13 -1.85 10.67
N ALA A 93 -3.61 -1.81 11.89
CA ALA A 93 -2.88 -1.25 13.04
C ALA A 93 -1.58 -2.01 13.36
N ARG A 94 -1.50 -3.29 12.96
CA ARG A 94 -0.30 -4.13 13.15
C ARG A 94 0.72 -3.96 12.04
N ALA A 95 0.37 -3.31 10.94
CA ALA A 95 1.32 -3.08 9.85
C ALA A 95 2.48 -2.20 10.34
N PRO A 96 3.74 -2.56 10.02
CA PRO A 96 4.88 -1.73 10.41
C PRO A 96 4.76 -0.28 9.94
N SER A 97 4.14 -0.06 8.79
CA SER A 97 3.93 1.27 8.21
C SER A 97 2.96 2.14 8.98
N ALA A 98 2.07 1.56 9.79
CA ALA A 98 1.05 2.32 10.51
C ALA A 98 1.64 3.32 11.50
N SER A 99 2.81 3.03 12.06
CA SER A 99 3.51 3.93 12.99
C SER A 99 4.43 4.93 12.30
N ARG A 100 4.75 4.72 11.03
CA ARG A 100 5.65 5.59 10.26
C ARG A 100 4.92 6.52 9.29
N GLY A 101 3.76 6.09 8.85
CA GLY A 101 2.92 6.80 7.89
C GLY A 101 1.47 6.51 8.16
N ARG A 102 0.76 6.08 7.13
CA ARG A 102 -0.66 5.77 7.24
C ARG A 102 -1.00 4.50 6.49
N VAL A 103 -2.01 3.80 6.97
CA VAL A 103 -2.61 2.66 6.26
C VAL A 103 -4.09 3.00 6.05
N GLU A 104 -4.46 3.21 4.80
CA GLU A 104 -5.85 3.43 4.43
C GLU A 104 -6.51 2.08 4.18
N VAL A 105 -7.67 1.87 4.77
CA VAL A 105 -8.43 0.62 4.65
C VAL A 105 -9.66 0.88 3.79
N ARG A 106 -9.77 0.18 2.65
CA ARG A 106 -10.91 0.29 1.76
C ARG A 106 -11.56 -1.05 1.48
N PRO A 107 -12.89 -1.17 1.63
CA PRO A 107 -13.59 -2.35 1.14
C PRO A 107 -13.43 -2.48 -0.37
N VAL A 108 -13.22 -3.70 -0.83
CA VAL A 108 -13.14 -3.99 -2.26
C VAL A 108 -14.54 -4.29 -2.77
N TRP A 109 -14.93 -3.70 -3.90
CA TRP A 109 -16.18 -4.06 -4.55
C TRP A 109 -16.20 -5.55 -4.86
N PRO A 110 -17.25 -6.29 -4.48
CA PRO A 110 -17.39 -7.69 -4.90
C PRO A 110 -17.49 -7.73 -6.43
N GLY A 111 -16.60 -8.51 -7.02
CA GLY A 111 -16.41 -8.52 -8.46
C GLY A 111 -17.53 -9.19 -9.28
#